data_82acfe135a97ab760ca59858e6f69014
#
_entry.id   82acfe135a97ab760ca59858e6f69014
#
_cell.length_a   1.000
_cell.length_b   1.000
_cell.length_c   1.000
_cell.angle_alpha   90.00
_cell.angle_beta   90.00
_cell.angle_gamma   90.00
#
_symmetry.space_group_name_H-M   'P 1'
#
loop_
_entity.id
_entity.type
_entity.pdbx_description
1 polymer ?
#
loop_
_entity_poly.entity_id
_entity_poly.type
_entity_poly.pdbx_seq_one_letter_code
_entity_poly.pdbx_strand_id
1 'polypeptide(L)'
;DPGCWNASEEHELEQYLADNALTPVQLVLTHAHIDHVMGCAWAHQRFGLAPALHPADRVLYDGAPNVARMYGLPYEPGPEPATELVPGTDLTLGADRLRILFVPGHAPGHIALNSEVQRFVIAGDVLFMNSIGRTDLPGGDLDTLLASIRNELFPLGDDVKVYSGHGPETTIGHEKRSNPFLR
;
A
#
# COMPACT_ATOMS: atom_id res chain seq x y z
N ASP A 1 -2.04 1.69 4.88
CA ASP A 1 -3.01 0.63 4.58
C ASP A 1 -3.47 -0.02 5.88
N PRO A 2 -4.54 0.45 6.53
CA PRO A 2 -5.06 -0.19 7.74
C PRO A 2 -5.92 -1.39 7.33
N GLY A 3 -5.31 -2.57 7.30
CA GLY A 3 -5.97 -3.83 6.93
C GLY A 3 -6.74 -4.50 8.06
N CYS A 4 -6.80 -3.91 9.26
CA CYS A 4 -7.48 -4.49 10.41
C CYS A 4 -8.96 -4.73 10.14
N TRP A 5 -9.42 -5.96 10.26
CA TRP A 5 -10.80 -6.34 9.95
C TRP A 5 -11.61 -6.81 11.16
N ASN A 6 -10.98 -6.82 12.35
CA ASN A 6 -11.62 -7.19 13.60
C ASN A 6 -10.97 -6.52 14.80
N ALA A 7 -11.68 -6.49 15.92
CA ALA A 7 -11.26 -5.85 17.15
C ALA A 7 -9.95 -6.40 17.74
N SER A 8 -9.56 -7.64 17.43
CA SER A 8 -8.29 -8.21 17.91
C SER A 8 -7.10 -7.57 17.19
N GLU A 9 -7.20 -7.40 15.88
CA GLU A 9 -6.16 -6.77 15.07
C GLU A 9 -6.06 -5.27 15.33
N GLU A 10 -7.21 -4.61 15.52
CA GLU A 10 -7.26 -3.21 15.95
C GLU A 10 -6.55 -3.01 17.30
N HIS A 11 -6.81 -3.89 18.27
CA HIS A 11 -6.17 -3.86 19.58
C HIS A 11 -4.65 -4.14 19.50
N GLU A 12 -4.23 -5.07 18.66
CA GLU A 12 -2.81 -5.37 18.43
C GLU A 12 -2.07 -4.14 17.90
N LEU A 13 -2.66 -3.44 16.91
CA LEU A 13 -2.09 -2.21 16.39
C LEU A 13 -2.06 -1.10 17.44
N GLU A 14 -3.12 -0.91 18.22
CA GLU A 14 -3.14 0.06 19.33
C GLU A 14 -2.06 -0.23 20.35
N GLN A 15 -1.89 -1.50 20.74
CA GLN A 15 -0.86 -1.91 21.68
C GLN A 15 0.54 -1.63 21.13
N TYR A 16 0.79 -1.97 19.86
CA TYR A 16 2.07 -1.66 19.21
C TYR A 16 2.38 -0.16 19.21
N LEU A 17 1.40 0.68 18.90
CA LEU A 17 1.56 2.14 18.93
C LEU A 17 1.87 2.64 20.34
N ALA A 18 1.16 2.13 21.34
CA ALA A 18 1.36 2.52 22.74
C ALA A 18 2.74 2.08 23.28
N ASP A 19 3.12 0.83 23.04
CA ASP A 19 4.40 0.27 23.49
C ASP A 19 5.62 0.98 22.89
N ASN A 20 5.45 1.52 21.68
CA ASN A 20 6.51 2.26 20.99
C ASN A 20 6.36 3.79 21.09
N ALA A 21 5.40 4.29 21.89
CA ALA A 21 5.09 5.72 22.05
C ALA A 21 4.89 6.43 20.68
N LEU A 22 4.22 5.76 19.73
CA LEU A 22 3.94 6.27 18.40
C LEU A 22 2.55 6.92 18.35
N THR A 23 2.44 8.02 17.60
CA THR A 23 1.17 8.70 17.33
C THR A 23 0.93 8.70 15.83
N PRO A 24 -0.14 8.06 15.32
CA PRO A 24 -0.51 8.15 13.92
C PRO A 24 -0.84 9.59 13.52
N VAL A 25 -0.25 10.08 12.45
CA VAL A 25 -0.43 11.45 11.96
C VAL A 25 -0.98 11.50 10.53
N GLN A 26 -0.91 10.39 9.82
CA GLN A 26 -1.41 10.25 8.45
C GLN A 26 -1.92 8.83 8.22
N LEU A 27 -2.97 8.71 7.42
CA LEU A 27 -3.47 7.46 6.91
C LEU A 27 -3.24 7.47 5.39
N VAL A 28 -2.35 6.60 4.92
CA VAL A 28 -1.94 6.55 3.51
C VAL A 28 -2.30 5.18 2.95
N LEU A 29 -2.91 5.16 1.79
CA LEU A 29 -3.23 3.93 1.06
C LEU A 29 -2.28 3.77 -0.12
N THR A 30 -1.57 2.64 -0.18
CA THR A 30 -0.80 2.26 -1.37
C THR A 30 -1.74 1.97 -2.52
N HIS A 31 -2.87 1.34 -2.23
CA HIS A 31 -3.97 1.07 -3.14
C HIS A 31 -5.26 0.75 -2.34
N ALA A 32 -6.39 0.56 -3.03
CA ALA A 32 -7.68 0.45 -2.37
C ALA A 32 -8.37 -0.92 -2.54
N HIS A 33 -7.62 -2.03 -2.60
CA HIS A 33 -8.22 -3.34 -2.44
C HIS A 33 -8.75 -3.54 -1.02
N ILE A 34 -9.72 -4.44 -0.87
CA ILE A 34 -10.54 -4.55 0.34
C ILE A 34 -9.70 -4.78 1.60
N ASP A 35 -8.70 -5.62 1.54
CA ASP A 35 -7.80 -5.98 2.63
C ASP A 35 -6.85 -4.85 3.05
N HIS A 36 -6.70 -3.80 2.24
CA HIS A 36 -5.93 -2.60 2.57
C HIS A 36 -6.78 -1.46 3.16
N VAL A 37 -8.11 -1.55 3.04
CA VAL A 37 -9.02 -0.48 3.45
C VAL A 37 -9.99 -0.87 4.58
N MET A 38 -9.97 -2.12 5.03
CA MET A 38 -10.93 -2.64 6.02
C MET A 38 -10.91 -1.86 7.34
N GLY A 39 -9.76 -1.41 7.78
CA GLY A 39 -9.60 -0.63 9.01
C GLY A 39 -9.71 0.89 8.85
N CYS A 40 -10.07 1.41 7.66
CA CYS A 40 -10.14 2.85 7.44
C CYS A 40 -11.19 3.54 8.34
N ALA A 41 -12.35 2.93 8.53
CA ALA A 41 -13.40 3.47 9.41
C ALA A 41 -12.92 3.53 10.86
N TRP A 42 -12.35 2.42 11.36
CA TRP A 42 -11.77 2.36 12.70
C TRP A 42 -10.65 3.39 12.89
N ALA A 43 -9.69 3.47 11.95
CA ALA A 43 -8.59 4.42 12.03
C ALA A 43 -9.09 5.88 12.06
N HIS A 44 -10.15 6.19 11.31
CA HIS A 44 -10.80 7.49 11.35
C HIS A 44 -11.45 7.76 12.71
N GLN A 45 -12.24 6.83 13.24
CA GLN A 45 -12.91 6.97 14.53
C GLN A 45 -11.90 7.11 15.68
N ARG A 46 -10.80 6.34 15.62
CA ARG A 46 -9.82 6.22 16.69
C ARG A 46 -8.80 7.36 16.69
N PHE A 47 -8.35 7.80 15.50
CA PHE A 47 -7.25 8.77 15.35
C PHE A 47 -7.67 10.06 14.66
N GLY A 48 -8.90 10.16 14.14
CA GLY A 48 -9.36 11.32 13.39
C GLY A 48 -8.75 11.46 12.00
N LEU A 49 -8.12 10.40 11.47
CA LEU A 49 -7.41 10.43 10.20
C LEU A 49 -8.34 10.05 9.05
N ALA A 50 -8.26 10.77 7.94
CA ALA A 50 -8.88 10.39 6.68
C ALA A 50 -7.82 9.91 5.69
N PRO A 51 -8.16 8.97 4.76
CA PRO A 51 -7.20 8.42 3.83
C PRO A 51 -6.61 9.45 2.87
N ALA A 52 -5.32 9.30 2.57
CA ALA A 52 -4.70 9.83 1.37
C ALA A 52 -4.62 8.71 0.33
N LEU A 53 -5.08 8.97 -0.89
CA LEU A 53 -5.27 7.97 -1.94
C LEU A 53 -4.92 8.56 -3.32
N HIS A 54 -4.34 7.76 -4.19
CA HIS A 54 -4.20 8.15 -5.60
C HIS A 54 -5.57 8.18 -6.29
N PRO A 55 -5.90 9.23 -7.06
CA PRO A 55 -7.26 9.41 -7.63
C PRO A 55 -7.76 8.24 -8.48
N ALA A 56 -6.86 7.55 -9.20
CA ALA A 56 -7.26 6.41 -10.04
C ALA A 56 -7.79 5.21 -9.22
N ASP A 57 -7.47 5.10 -7.94
CA ASP A 57 -7.98 4.04 -7.05
C ASP A 57 -9.28 4.42 -6.34
N ARG A 58 -9.80 5.61 -6.58
CA ARG A 58 -11.08 6.05 -6.02
C ARG A 58 -12.21 5.07 -6.33
N VAL A 59 -12.23 4.53 -7.56
CA VAL A 59 -13.24 3.56 -7.98
C VAL A 59 -13.20 2.27 -7.15
N LEU A 60 -12.01 1.82 -6.73
CA LEU A 60 -11.86 0.65 -5.85
C LEU A 60 -12.29 0.98 -4.42
N TYR A 61 -11.89 2.13 -3.91
CA TYR A 61 -12.28 2.60 -2.58
C TYR A 61 -13.80 2.70 -2.44
N ASP A 62 -14.46 3.37 -3.37
CA ASP A 62 -15.92 3.52 -3.39
C ASP A 62 -16.63 2.18 -3.63
N GLY A 63 -15.97 1.25 -4.34
CA GLY A 63 -16.46 -0.10 -4.61
C GLY A 63 -16.31 -1.09 -3.46
N ALA A 64 -15.48 -0.78 -2.44
CA ALA A 64 -15.14 -1.70 -1.36
C ALA A 64 -16.37 -2.29 -0.62
N PRO A 65 -17.48 -1.56 -0.34
CA PRO A 65 -18.68 -2.13 0.26
C PRO A 65 -19.32 -3.26 -0.58
N ASN A 66 -19.24 -3.15 -1.91
CA ASN A 66 -19.75 -4.18 -2.80
C ASN A 66 -18.87 -5.42 -2.82
N VAL A 67 -17.55 -5.23 -2.83
CA VAL A 67 -16.55 -6.30 -2.75
C VAL A 67 -16.71 -7.05 -1.43
N ALA A 68 -16.79 -6.35 -0.30
CA ALA A 68 -17.02 -6.95 1.01
C ALA A 68 -18.28 -7.81 1.03
N ARG A 69 -19.40 -7.32 0.46
CA ARG A 69 -20.65 -8.09 0.37
C ARG A 69 -20.50 -9.35 -0.47
N MET A 70 -19.77 -9.28 -1.59
CA MET A 70 -19.51 -10.45 -2.44
C MET A 70 -18.72 -11.55 -1.73
N TYR A 71 -17.78 -11.16 -0.87
CA TYR A 71 -16.97 -12.09 -0.07
C TYR A 71 -17.61 -12.46 1.30
N GLY A 72 -18.74 -11.85 1.65
CA GLY A 72 -19.38 -12.07 2.96
C GLY A 72 -18.58 -11.52 4.14
N LEU A 73 -17.77 -10.50 3.89
CA LEU A 73 -16.91 -9.86 4.90
C LEU A 73 -17.68 -8.75 5.64
N PRO A 74 -17.50 -8.62 6.97
CA PRO A 74 -17.92 -7.42 7.68
C PRO A 74 -17.11 -6.24 7.18
N TYR A 75 -17.77 -5.14 6.83
CA TYR A 75 -17.09 -3.94 6.34
C TYR A 75 -17.87 -2.69 6.73
N GLU A 76 -17.20 -1.76 7.37
CA GLU A 76 -17.68 -0.41 7.61
C GLU A 76 -16.97 0.55 6.65
N PRO A 77 -17.71 1.31 5.83
CA PRO A 77 -17.09 2.26 4.90
C PRO A 77 -16.25 3.29 5.63
N GLY A 78 -15.02 3.48 5.17
CA GLY A 78 -14.15 4.54 5.66
C GLY A 78 -14.64 5.94 5.24
N PRO A 79 -14.05 7.00 5.80
CA PRO A 79 -14.40 8.38 5.43
C PRO A 79 -13.95 8.69 4.00
N GLU A 80 -14.47 9.79 3.46
CA GLU A 80 -13.97 10.32 2.18
C GLU A 80 -12.45 10.56 2.25
N PRO A 81 -11.69 10.15 1.22
CA PRO A 81 -10.28 10.49 1.12
C PRO A 81 -10.08 12.01 1.14
N ALA A 82 -9.22 12.48 2.05
CA ALA A 82 -9.00 13.91 2.26
C ALA A 82 -7.83 14.46 1.45
N THR A 83 -6.95 13.62 0.93
CA THR A 83 -5.74 14.02 0.23
C THR A 83 -5.50 13.15 -0.99
N GLU A 84 -5.19 13.80 -2.11
CA GLU A 84 -4.74 13.10 -3.31
C GLU A 84 -3.22 12.86 -3.25
N LEU A 85 -2.81 11.60 -3.48
CA LEU A 85 -1.40 11.24 -3.61
C LEU A 85 -0.96 11.50 -5.06
N VAL A 86 -0.02 12.43 -5.21
CA VAL A 86 0.47 12.86 -6.52
C VAL A 86 1.85 12.23 -6.78
N PRO A 87 1.99 11.36 -7.78
CA PRO A 87 3.29 10.77 -8.13
C PRO A 87 4.34 11.83 -8.46
N GLY A 88 5.57 11.54 -8.06
CA GLY A 88 6.69 12.47 -8.24
C GLY A 88 6.78 13.56 -7.17
N THR A 89 5.84 13.62 -6.21
CA THR A 89 5.94 14.47 -5.01
C THR A 89 6.41 13.66 -3.81
N ASP A 90 6.68 14.34 -2.70
CA ASP A 90 7.10 13.71 -1.45
C ASP A 90 5.97 13.75 -0.41
N LEU A 91 5.74 12.62 0.23
CA LEU A 91 5.00 12.55 1.48
C LEU A 91 5.96 12.92 2.62
N THR A 92 5.60 13.92 3.42
CA THR A 92 6.44 14.36 4.55
C THR A 92 5.97 13.70 5.84
N LEU A 93 6.89 13.09 6.59
CA LEU A 93 6.65 12.49 7.89
C LEU A 93 7.71 13.02 8.89
N GLY A 94 7.36 14.07 9.63
CA GLY A 94 8.33 14.77 10.45
C GLY A 94 9.47 15.38 9.62
N ALA A 95 10.69 14.95 9.85
CA ALA A 95 11.87 15.33 9.07
C ALA A 95 12.11 14.43 7.84
N ASP A 96 11.44 13.28 7.79
CA ASP A 96 11.61 12.30 6.73
C ASP A 96 10.72 12.62 5.51
N ARG A 97 11.19 12.17 4.36
CA ARG A 97 10.47 12.28 3.09
C ARG A 97 10.40 10.93 2.42
N LEU A 98 9.21 10.59 1.96
CA LEU A 98 8.94 9.39 1.18
C LEU A 98 8.47 9.82 -0.21
N ARG A 99 9.26 9.51 -1.23
CA ARG A 99 8.92 9.80 -2.62
C ARG A 99 7.76 8.92 -3.05
N ILE A 100 6.71 9.53 -3.61
CA ILE A 100 5.56 8.82 -4.16
C ILE A 100 5.92 8.36 -5.57
N LEU A 101 5.93 7.05 -5.79
CA LEU A 101 6.13 6.40 -7.10
C LEU A 101 4.78 5.89 -7.60
N PHE A 102 4.51 6.04 -8.90
CA PHE A 102 3.32 5.49 -9.53
C PHE A 102 3.63 4.11 -10.09
N VAL A 103 3.00 3.08 -9.55
CA VAL A 103 3.30 1.67 -9.85
C VAL A 103 2.03 0.86 -10.15
N PRO A 104 1.24 1.27 -11.14
CA PRO A 104 -0.01 0.60 -11.48
C PRO A 104 0.22 -0.82 -12.02
N GLY A 105 -0.88 -1.59 -12.10
CA GLY A 105 -0.92 -2.92 -12.73
C GLY A 105 -1.50 -3.99 -11.81
N HIS A 106 -1.30 -3.91 -10.49
CA HIS A 106 -2.08 -4.65 -9.51
C HIS A 106 -3.41 -3.94 -9.24
N ALA A 107 -3.36 -2.64 -9.03
CA ALA A 107 -4.48 -1.72 -8.96
C ALA A 107 -4.22 -0.50 -9.85
N PRO A 108 -5.24 0.18 -10.37
CA PRO A 108 -5.07 1.27 -11.34
C PRO A 108 -4.38 2.51 -10.76
N GLY A 109 -4.55 2.77 -9.46
CA GLY A 109 -3.94 3.89 -8.76
C GLY A 109 -2.85 3.48 -7.77
N HIS A 110 -2.26 2.30 -7.92
CA HIS A 110 -1.27 1.81 -6.99
C HIS A 110 -0.03 2.71 -6.94
N ILE A 111 0.38 3.08 -5.72
CA ILE A 111 1.61 3.84 -5.45
C ILE A 111 2.56 3.05 -4.56
N ALA A 112 3.84 3.39 -4.62
CA ALA A 112 4.83 2.95 -3.65
C ALA A 112 5.47 4.17 -2.98
N LEU A 113 6.00 4.00 -1.76
CA LEU A 113 6.63 5.05 -0.98
C LEU A 113 8.11 4.73 -0.78
N ASN A 114 8.99 5.49 -1.42
CA ASN A 114 10.42 5.27 -1.38
C ASN A 114 11.13 6.24 -0.42
N SER A 115 11.90 5.69 0.53
CA SER A 115 12.86 6.43 1.35
C SER A 115 14.26 6.28 0.75
N GLU A 116 14.74 7.31 0.07
CA GLU A 116 16.10 7.33 -0.48
C GLU A 116 17.17 7.30 0.63
N VAL A 117 16.91 8.00 1.72
CA VAL A 117 17.85 8.12 2.85
C VAL A 117 17.98 6.81 3.62
N GLN A 118 16.87 6.15 3.90
CA GLN A 118 16.83 4.92 4.70
C GLN A 118 16.92 3.66 3.83
N ARG A 119 16.96 3.81 2.51
CA ARG A 119 17.14 2.72 1.54
C ARG A 119 16.06 1.65 1.63
N PHE A 120 14.79 2.07 1.66
CA PHE A 120 13.64 1.16 1.58
C PHE A 120 12.52 1.70 0.70
N VAL A 121 11.66 0.81 0.25
CA VAL A 121 10.39 1.13 -0.42
C VAL A 121 9.27 0.34 0.21
N ILE A 122 8.16 1.02 0.56
CA ILE A 122 6.89 0.38 0.89
C ILE A 122 6.17 0.16 -0.44
N ALA A 123 6.12 -1.07 -0.89
CA ALA A 123 5.71 -1.41 -2.25
C ALA A 123 4.24 -1.85 -2.36
N GLY A 124 3.51 -1.96 -1.23
CA GLY A 124 2.17 -2.55 -1.25
C GLY A 124 2.18 -3.89 -1.98
N ASP A 125 1.25 -4.06 -2.90
CA ASP A 125 1.04 -5.33 -3.61
C ASP A 125 1.65 -5.34 -5.03
N VAL A 126 2.82 -4.71 -5.19
CA VAL A 126 3.53 -4.70 -6.47
C VAL A 126 4.58 -5.80 -6.55
N LEU A 127 5.45 -5.88 -5.54
CA LEU A 127 6.60 -6.78 -5.55
C LEU A 127 6.69 -7.52 -4.22
N PHE A 128 6.70 -8.85 -4.30
CA PHE A 128 6.81 -9.76 -3.17
C PHE A 128 8.08 -10.59 -3.25
N MET A 129 8.46 -11.23 -2.16
CA MET A 129 9.56 -12.18 -2.16
C MET A 129 9.26 -13.33 -3.14
N ASN A 130 10.04 -13.39 -4.24
CA ASN A 130 9.90 -14.36 -5.35
C ASN A 130 8.51 -14.36 -6.03
N SER A 131 7.76 -13.28 -5.93
CA SER A 131 6.43 -13.15 -6.54
C SER A 131 6.13 -11.70 -6.89
N ILE A 132 4.97 -11.48 -7.52
CA ILE A 132 4.41 -10.16 -7.84
C ILE A 132 2.93 -10.13 -7.46
N GLY A 133 2.35 -8.95 -7.39
CA GLY A 133 0.91 -8.78 -7.20
C GLY A 133 0.08 -9.47 -8.28
N ARG A 134 -1.11 -9.93 -7.92
CA ARG A 134 -2.07 -10.47 -8.90
C ARG A 134 -2.60 -9.35 -9.80
N THR A 135 -2.97 -9.71 -11.00
CA THR A 135 -3.44 -8.76 -12.03
C THR A 135 -4.78 -9.14 -12.65
N ASP A 136 -5.47 -10.10 -12.05
CA ASP A 136 -6.74 -10.65 -12.53
C ASP A 136 -7.99 -9.99 -11.90
N LEU A 137 -7.78 -9.00 -11.00
CA LEU A 137 -8.85 -8.19 -10.42
C LEU A 137 -9.20 -7.00 -11.33
N PRO A 138 -10.39 -6.38 -11.17
CA PRO A 138 -10.78 -5.22 -11.96
C PRO A 138 -9.76 -4.08 -11.91
N GLY A 139 -9.26 -3.64 -13.05
CA GLY A 139 -8.22 -2.62 -13.20
C GLY A 139 -6.79 -3.17 -13.15
N GLY A 140 -6.61 -4.50 -12.97
CA GLY A 140 -5.33 -5.17 -13.03
C GLY A 140 -4.85 -5.39 -14.46
N ASP A 141 -3.53 -5.31 -14.70
CA ASP A 141 -2.88 -5.55 -15.99
C ASP A 141 -1.43 -6.00 -15.77
N LEU A 142 -1.09 -7.20 -16.27
CA LEU A 142 0.22 -7.81 -16.02
C LEU A 142 1.36 -7.03 -16.67
N ASP A 143 1.19 -6.62 -17.92
CA ASP A 143 2.25 -5.93 -18.65
C ASP A 143 2.56 -4.57 -18.00
N THR A 144 1.52 -3.88 -17.54
CA THR A 144 1.64 -2.64 -16.77
C THR A 144 2.36 -2.88 -15.45
N LEU A 145 2.03 -3.94 -14.70
CA LEU A 145 2.70 -4.26 -13.44
C LEU A 145 4.18 -4.56 -13.65
N LEU A 146 4.51 -5.37 -14.66
CA LEU A 146 5.90 -5.68 -15.00
C LEU A 146 6.68 -4.43 -15.42
N ALA A 147 6.04 -3.53 -16.17
CA ALA A 147 6.63 -2.24 -16.55
C ALA A 147 6.87 -1.35 -15.32
N SER A 148 5.90 -1.27 -14.41
CA SER A 148 6.03 -0.52 -13.14
C SER A 148 7.21 -1.03 -12.31
N ILE A 149 7.35 -2.33 -12.14
CA ILE A 149 8.48 -2.92 -11.40
C ILE A 149 9.81 -2.57 -12.06
N ARG A 150 9.92 -2.74 -13.39
CA ARG A 150 11.18 -2.51 -14.11
C ARG A 150 11.56 -1.03 -14.19
N ASN A 151 10.59 -0.14 -14.36
CA ASN A 151 10.85 1.27 -14.61
C ASN A 151 10.91 2.11 -13.31
N GLU A 152 10.14 1.74 -12.28
CA GLU A 152 10.04 2.53 -11.05
C GLU A 152 10.78 1.90 -9.87
N LEU A 153 10.73 0.57 -9.69
CA LEU A 153 11.35 -0.07 -8.53
C LEU A 153 12.80 -0.48 -8.80
N PHE A 154 13.11 -1.06 -9.96
CA PHE A 154 14.46 -1.51 -10.26
C PHE A 154 15.53 -0.42 -10.26
N PRO A 155 15.25 0.83 -10.70
CA PRO A 155 16.22 1.92 -10.64
C PRO A 155 16.58 2.38 -9.24
N LEU A 156 15.81 2.02 -8.19
CA LEU A 156 16.08 2.43 -6.81
C LEU A 156 17.41 1.89 -6.26
N GLY A 157 17.87 0.76 -6.84
CA GLY A 157 19.15 0.14 -6.47
C GLY A 157 18.97 -1.21 -5.76
N ASP A 158 19.94 -2.09 -5.95
CA ASP A 158 19.86 -3.49 -5.53
C ASP A 158 19.83 -3.69 -4.01
N ASP A 159 20.36 -2.74 -3.25
CA ASP A 159 20.41 -2.75 -1.78
C ASP A 159 19.12 -2.24 -1.12
N VAL A 160 18.19 -1.68 -1.90
CA VAL A 160 16.93 -1.17 -1.36
C VAL A 160 16.06 -2.30 -0.86
N LYS A 161 15.64 -2.22 0.40
CA LYS A 161 14.67 -3.13 1.02
C LYS A 161 13.27 -2.87 0.46
N VAL A 162 12.52 -3.94 0.25
CA VAL A 162 11.13 -3.88 -0.18
C VAL A 162 10.25 -4.38 0.96
N TYR A 163 9.42 -3.50 1.47
CA TYR A 163 8.33 -3.84 2.39
C TYR A 163 7.06 -4.02 1.58
N SER A 164 6.66 -5.27 1.44
CA SER A 164 5.49 -5.68 0.68
C SER A 164 4.22 -5.62 1.53
N GLY A 165 3.06 -5.52 0.91
CA GLY A 165 1.76 -5.56 1.62
C GLY A 165 1.53 -6.92 2.29
N HIS A 166 2.01 -8.00 1.67
CA HIS A 166 1.90 -9.36 2.18
C HIS A 166 3.23 -10.10 2.16
N GLY A 167 3.42 -11.00 3.13
CA GLY A 167 4.60 -11.86 3.20
C GLY A 167 5.84 -11.16 3.77
N PRO A 168 7.01 -11.79 3.65
CA PRO A 168 8.25 -11.27 4.21
C PRO A 168 8.85 -10.14 3.35
N GLU A 169 9.72 -9.35 3.98
CA GLU A 169 10.54 -8.36 3.28
C GLU A 169 11.51 -9.01 2.29
N THR A 170 11.88 -8.28 1.24
CA THR A 170 12.88 -8.68 0.26
C THR A 170 13.79 -7.50 -0.12
N THR A 171 14.57 -7.63 -1.19
CA THR A 171 15.37 -6.53 -1.76
C THR A 171 15.21 -6.47 -3.26
N ILE A 172 15.36 -5.29 -3.83
CA ILE A 172 15.33 -5.11 -5.29
C ILE A 172 16.33 -6.04 -5.98
N GLY A 173 17.55 -6.16 -5.45
CA GLY A 173 18.59 -7.01 -6.03
C GLY A 173 18.26 -8.50 -5.97
N HIS A 174 17.59 -8.97 -4.92
CA HIS A 174 17.12 -10.35 -4.85
C HIS A 174 16.09 -10.62 -5.94
N GLU A 175 15.09 -9.75 -6.07
CA GLU A 175 13.98 -9.92 -7.02
C GLU A 175 14.46 -9.83 -8.48
N LYS A 176 15.37 -8.93 -8.80
CA LYS A 176 16.01 -8.87 -10.12
C LYS A 176 16.66 -10.19 -10.54
N ARG A 177 17.27 -10.91 -9.59
CA ARG A 177 18.02 -12.15 -9.88
C ARG A 177 17.17 -13.40 -9.80
N SER A 178 16.19 -13.43 -8.90
CA SER A 178 15.56 -14.68 -8.46
C SER A 178 14.07 -14.78 -8.75
N ASN A 179 13.38 -13.63 -8.94
CA ASN A 179 11.94 -13.61 -9.14
C ASN A 179 11.55 -14.27 -10.48
N PRO A 180 10.73 -15.33 -10.46
CA PRO A 180 10.39 -16.08 -11.67
C PRO A 180 9.53 -15.28 -12.67
N PHE A 181 8.83 -14.22 -12.23
CA PHE A 181 7.97 -13.37 -13.05
C PHE A 181 8.75 -12.25 -13.77
N LEU A 182 10.00 -11.99 -13.36
CA LEU A 182 10.79 -10.84 -13.81
C LEU A 182 11.99 -11.21 -14.69
N ARG A 183 12.13 -12.50 -14.97
CA ARG A 183 13.18 -13.05 -15.84
C ARG A 183 12.86 -12.90 -17.32
#